data_bb068652f52b536daeaec6aef42d9215
#
_entry.id   bb068652f52b536daeaec6aef42d9215
#
_cell.length_a   1.000
_cell.length_b   1.000
_cell.length_c   1.000
_cell.angle_alpha   90.00
_cell.angle_beta   90.00
_cell.angle_gamma   90.00
#
_symmetry.space_group_name_H-M   'P 1'
#
loop_
_entity.id
_entity.type
_entity.pdbx_description
1 polymer ?
#
loop_
_entity_poly.entity_id
_entity_poly.type
_entity_poly.pdbx_seq_one_letter_code
_entity_poly.pdbx_strand_id
1 'polypeptide(L)'
;MSTIKCIGILTSGGDAPGMNAAIRAVTRSAIYNGMRVKGIFRGYRGLITGEIEEFKTQNVSNIIQRGGTILKTARCLEFKTPEGRKQAYDKLMEEGIDALIAIGGDGTLTGARIFAQEFNYPIVGVPGTIDNDLYGTDVTIGYDTALNTIMECVDKIRDTATSHDRLFFIEVMGRDAGFLALNGAIASGAEAAIIPEISMEKDQLAEMIENGFRKSKNSSIVLVAESEVTGGAMGVAERVKTEYPQFDVRVSILGHLQRGGSPTAQDRILATRMGVAAVDALLDDQRTVMMGIQNDQIVYVPFSKAIKNDKPINRDLLNTLRVSSI
;
A
#
# COMPACT_ATOMS: atom_id res chain seq x y z
N MET A 1 29.09 19.06 -1.32
CA MET A 1 28.16 18.95 -2.45
C MET A 1 27.99 17.47 -2.74
N SER A 2 26.75 16.98 -2.88
CA SER A 2 26.49 15.58 -3.21
C SER A 2 27.19 15.20 -4.52
N THR A 3 27.82 14.02 -4.56
CA THR A 3 28.46 13.47 -5.77
C THR A 3 27.46 12.83 -6.74
N ILE A 4 26.18 12.76 -6.37
CA ILE A 4 25.13 12.12 -7.15
C ILE A 4 24.76 12.98 -8.35
N LYS A 5 24.95 12.44 -9.55
CA LYS A 5 24.67 13.10 -10.84
C LYS A 5 23.53 12.40 -11.61
N CYS A 6 23.27 11.15 -11.32
CA CYS A 6 22.24 10.35 -11.97
C CYS A 6 21.49 9.49 -10.96
N ILE A 7 20.16 9.60 -10.97
CA ILE A 7 19.27 8.83 -10.10
C ILE A 7 18.48 7.82 -10.94
N GLY A 8 18.46 6.55 -10.50
CA GLY A 8 17.56 5.53 -11.01
C GLY A 8 16.26 5.55 -10.22
N ILE A 9 15.12 5.41 -10.90
CA ILE A 9 13.80 5.27 -10.28
C ILE A 9 13.20 3.94 -10.70
N LEU A 10 12.71 3.18 -9.71
CA LEU A 10 11.95 1.94 -9.98
C LEU A 10 10.68 1.87 -9.12
N THR A 11 9.69 1.15 -9.64
CA THR A 11 8.53 0.69 -8.88
C THR A 11 8.58 -0.83 -8.79
N SER A 12 8.30 -1.40 -7.62
CA SER A 12 8.34 -2.85 -7.38
C SER A 12 7.24 -3.28 -6.43
N GLY A 13 6.87 -4.55 -6.47
CA GLY A 13 5.77 -5.10 -5.67
C GLY A 13 4.42 -4.90 -6.36
N GLY A 14 3.36 -4.81 -5.57
CA GLY A 14 2.02 -4.45 -6.06
C GLY A 14 1.96 -2.99 -6.45
N ASP A 15 1.23 -2.68 -7.51
CA ASP A 15 0.96 -1.29 -7.87
C ASP A 15 -0.02 -0.64 -6.89
N ALA A 16 0.09 0.68 -6.77
CA ALA A 16 -0.79 1.49 -5.94
C ALA A 16 -1.11 2.82 -6.64
N PRO A 17 -2.34 3.33 -6.54
CA PRO A 17 -2.71 4.63 -7.08
C PRO A 17 -1.85 5.73 -6.45
N GLY A 18 -1.20 6.56 -7.28
CA GLY A 18 -0.25 7.58 -6.81
C GLY A 18 1.21 7.27 -7.10
N MET A 19 1.58 6.03 -7.46
CA MET A 19 2.95 5.73 -7.87
C MET A 19 3.43 6.61 -9.03
N ASN A 20 2.58 6.88 -10.01
CA ASN A 20 2.91 7.77 -11.12
C ASN A 20 3.13 9.22 -10.65
N ALA A 21 2.40 9.69 -9.65
CA ALA A 21 2.62 11.01 -9.07
C ALA A 21 4.00 11.07 -8.36
N ALA A 22 4.40 10.00 -7.66
CA ALA A 22 5.73 9.89 -7.04
C ALA A 22 6.83 9.85 -8.09
N ILE A 23 6.72 9.04 -9.16
CA ILE A 23 7.68 8.99 -10.28
C ILE A 23 7.85 10.39 -10.88
N ARG A 24 6.73 11.09 -11.12
CA ARG A 24 6.74 12.46 -11.65
C ARG A 24 7.46 13.42 -10.72
N ALA A 25 7.20 13.36 -9.43
CA ALA A 25 7.80 14.23 -8.43
C ALA A 25 9.31 14.02 -8.34
N VAL A 26 9.75 12.77 -8.21
CA VAL A 26 11.18 12.40 -8.20
C VAL A 26 11.87 12.89 -9.47
N THR A 27 11.31 12.58 -10.65
CA THR A 27 11.92 12.98 -11.93
C THR A 27 12.09 14.49 -12.04
N ARG A 28 11.04 15.24 -11.69
CA ARG A 28 11.10 16.71 -11.80
C ARG A 28 12.00 17.34 -10.76
N SER A 29 11.98 16.86 -9.52
CA SER A 29 12.88 17.34 -8.46
C SER A 29 14.33 17.07 -8.79
N ALA A 30 14.66 15.88 -9.27
CA ALA A 30 16.03 15.54 -9.67
C ALA A 30 16.54 16.43 -10.82
N ILE A 31 15.72 16.62 -11.86
CA ILE A 31 16.08 17.51 -12.99
C ILE A 31 16.21 18.97 -12.53
N TYR A 32 15.33 19.45 -11.64
CA TYR A 32 15.41 20.79 -11.05
C TYR A 32 16.74 21.02 -10.33
N ASN A 33 17.27 19.99 -9.67
CA ASN A 33 18.56 20.00 -8.99
C ASN A 33 19.76 19.65 -9.92
N GLY A 34 19.56 19.65 -11.24
CA GLY A 34 20.64 19.45 -12.24
C GLY A 34 21.07 17.98 -12.40
N MET A 35 20.33 17.01 -11.88
CA MET A 35 20.64 15.58 -12.00
C MET A 35 19.97 14.96 -13.23
N ARG A 36 20.60 13.93 -13.78
CA ARG A 36 19.96 13.03 -14.75
C ARG A 36 19.07 12.02 -14.04
N VAL A 37 18.09 11.53 -14.75
CA VAL A 37 17.13 10.53 -14.22
C VAL A 37 16.99 9.39 -15.19
N LYS A 38 17.05 8.16 -14.69
CA LYS A 38 16.80 6.95 -15.46
C LYS A 38 15.63 6.17 -14.84
N GLY A 39 14.59 5.92 -15.66
CA GLY A 39 13.47 5.04 -15.31
C GLY A 39 13.84 3.58 -15.54
N ILE A 40 13.69 2.75 -14.52
CA ILE A 40 13.96 1.31 -14.55
C ILE A 40 12.61 0.61 -14.62
N PHE A 41 12.31 -0.02 -15.76
CA PHE A 41 11.05 -0.71 -15.98
C PHE A 41 11.02 -2.08 -15.29
N ARG A 42 9.85 -2.52 -14.84
CA ARG A 42 9.63 -3.81 -14.16
C ARG A 42 10.49 -4.03 -12.90
N GLY A 43 10.82 -2.94 -12.20
CA GLY A 43 11.48 -2.98 -10.90
C GLY A 43 12.83 -3.69 -10.92
N TYR A 44 13.08 -4.53 -9.92
CA TYR A 44 14.36 -5.25 -9.79
C TYR A 44 14.64 -6.20 -10.95
N ARG A 45 13.62 -6.73 -11.63
CA ARG A 45 13.83 -7.56 -12.82
C ARG A 45 14.45 -6.73 -13.94
N GLY A 46 13.85 -5.58 -14.25
CA GLY A 46 14.38 -4.72 -15.30
C GLY A 46 15.73 -4.12 -14.95
N LEU A 47 16.06 -3.98 -13.68
CA LEU A 47 17.39 -3.60 -13.24
C LEU A 47 18.43 -4.68 -13.62
N ILE A 48 18.11 -5.98 -13.44
CA ILE A 48 18.98 -7.08 -13.84
C ILE A 48 19.07 -7.17 -15.37
N THR A 49 17.95 -7.05 -16.09
CA THR A 49 17.89 -7.22 -17.55
C THR A 49 18.29 -5.97 -18.33
N GLY A 50 18.47 -4.83 -17.67
CA GLY A 50 18.85 -3.57 -18.33
C GLY A 50 17.68 -2.86 -19.03
N GLU A 51 16.45 -3.03 -18.57
CA GLU A 51 15.28 -2.30 -19.09
C GLU A 51 15.26 -0.88 -18.51
N ILE A 52 16.20 -0.04 -18.96
CA ILE A 52 16.49 1.28 -18.39
C ILE A 52 16.44 2.33 -19.48
N GLU A 53 15.74 3.43 -19.24
CA GLU A 53 15.59 4.55 -20.16
C GLU A 53 15.87 5.89 -19.46
N GLU A 54 16.53 6.81 -20.16
CA GLU A 54 16.73 8.17 -19.65
C GLU A 54 15.41 8.96 -19.68
N PHE A 55 15.04 9.54 -18.53
CA PHE A 55 13.82 10.31 -18.37
C PHE A 55 14.09 11.82 -18.44
N LYS A 56 13.25 12.48 -19.23
CA LYS A 56 13.11 13.93 -19.30
C LYS A 56 11.77 14.35 -18.71
N THR A 57 11.55 15.64 -18.51
CA THR A 57 10.28 16.17 -17.98
C THR A 57 9.05 15.75 -18.80
N GLN A 58 9.24 15.52 -20.11
CA GLN A 58 8.19 15.08 -21.03
C GLN A 58 7.72 13.64 -20.75
N ASN A 59 8.63 12.73 -20.36
CA ASN A 59 8.29 11.34 -20.06
C ASN A 59 7.32 11.20 -18.89
N VAL A 60 7.30 12.19 -18.00
CA VAL A 60 6.43 12.22 -16.82
C VAL A 60 5.31 13.28 -16.91
N SER A 61 5.03 13.76 -18.12
CA SER A 61 3.92 14.67 -18.36
C SER A 61 2.59 13.93 -18.39
N ASN A 62 1.53 14.53 -17.84
CA ASN A 62 0.17 13.99 -17.84
C ASN A 62 0.02 12.58 -17.22
N ILE A 63 0.82 12.26 -16.20
CA ILE A 63 0.75 10.97 -15.49
C ILE A 63 0.26 11.08 -14.04
N ILE A 64 0.19 12.28 -13.45
CA ILE A 64 -0.17 12.48 -12.04
C ILE A 64 -1.55 11.91 -11.69
N GLN A 65 -2.49 11.94 -12.63
CA GLN A 65 -3.85 11.44 -12.46
C GLN A 65 -3.99 9.95 -12.83
N ARG A 66 -2.96 9.30 -13.37
CA ARG A 66 -3.04 7.93 -13.84
C ARG A 66 -2.78 6.95 -12.71
N GLY A 67 -3.68 5.97 -12.56
CA GLY A 67 -3.45 4.81 -11.70
C GLY A 67 -2.36 3.88 -12.23
N GLY A 68 -2.04 2.86 -11.45
CA GLY A 68 -0.94 1.94 -11.76
C GLY A 68 0.43 2.63 -11.78
N THR A 69 1.37 2.11 -12.55
CA THR A 69 2.72 2.67 -12.71
C THR A 69 3.21 2.59 -14.16
N ILE A 70 3.72 3.69 -14.70
CA ILE A 70 4.31 3.73 -16.05
C ILE A 70 5.59 2.89 -16.14
N LEU A 71 6.31 2.71 -15.04
CA LEU A 71 7.51 1.88 -14.97
C LEU A 71 7.19 0.38 -14.90
N LYS A 72 5.91 0.02 -14.72
CA LYS A 72 5.48 -1.37 -14.52
C LYS A 72 6.13 -2.02 -13.29
N THR A 73 5.64 -3.18 -12.92
CA THR A 73 6.23 -4.02 -11.86
C THR A 73 6.37 -5.45 -12.35
N ALA A 74 7.29 -6.21 -11.75
CA ALA A 74 7.39 -7.65 -11.97
C ALA A 74 7.93 -8.33 -10.70
N ARG A 75 7.48 -9.56 -10.46
CA ARG A 75 8.13 -10.42 -9.47
C ARG A 75 9.53 -10.79 -9.97
N CYS A 76 10.54 -10.69 -9.09
CA CYS A 76 11.92 -11.01 -9.41
C CYS A 76 12.50 -11.92 -8.32
N LEU A 77 12.48 -13.24 -8.56
CA LEU A 77 13.07 -14.20 -7.64
C LEU A 77 14.61 -14.15 -7.68
N GLU A 78 15.17 -13.83 -8.85
CA GLU A 78 16.62 -13.70 -9.05
C GLU A 78 17.23 -12.64 -8.14
N PHE A 79 16.54 -11.52 -7.90
CA PHE A 79 17.03 -10.46 -6.99
C PHE A 79 17.12 -10.93 -5.51
N LYS A 80 16.49 -12.05 -5.15
CA LYS A 80 16.64 -12.63 -3.83
C LYS A 80 18.01 -13.34 -3.66
N THR A 81 18.68 -13.66 -4.76
CA THR A 81 20.01 -14.30 -4.74
C THR A 81 21.14 -13.26 -4.74
N PRO A 82 22.30 -13.54 -4.15
CA PRO A 82 23.47 -12.66 -4.23
C PRO A 82 23.92 -12.39 -5.68
N GLU A 83 23.83 -13.42 -6.55
CA GLU A 83 24.23 -13.34 -7.96
C GLU A 83 23.35 -12.36 -8.73
N GLY A 84 22.02 -12.43 -8.55
CA GLY A 84 21.08 -11.51 -9.19
C GLY A 84 21.26 -10.08 -8.71
N ARG A 85 21.54 -9.88 -7.42
CA ARG A 85 21.84 -8.54 -6.89
C ARG A 85 23.20 -8.01 -7.42
N LYS A 86 24.20 -8.88 -7.60
CA LYS A 86 25.46 -8.49 -8.23
C LYS A 86 25.25 -8.04 -9.67
N GLN A 87 24.46 -8.78 -10.46
CA GLN A 87 24.10 -8.39 -11.84
C GLN A 87 23.41 -7.02 -11.86
N ALA A 88 22.45 -6.80 -10.93
CA ALA A 88 21.78 -5.51 -10.79
C ALA A 88 22.76 -4.38 -10.47
N TYR A 89 23.73 -4.62 -9.57
CA TYR A 89 24.76 -3.65 -9.24
C TYR A 89 25.65 -3.32 -10.43
N ASP A 90 26.13 -4.35 -11.15
CA ASP A 90 26.97 -4.16 -12.33
C ASP A 90 26.24 -3.34 -13.40
N LYS A 91 24.94 -3.59 -13.58
CA LYS A 91 24.11 -2.83 -14.52
C LYS A 91 23.96 -1.37 -14.09
N LEU A 92 23.82 -1.05 -12.80
CA LEU A 92 23.80 0.33 -12.30
C LEU A 92 25.11 1.05 -12.62
N MET A 93 26.26 0.36 -12.43
CA MET A 93 27.57 0.93 -12.74
C MET A 93 27.75 1.18 -14.22
N GLU A 94 27.37 0.21 -15.07
CA GLU A 94 27.39 0.34 -16.52
C GLU A 94 26.55 1.52 -17.01
N GLU A 95 25.36 1.71 -16.44
CA GLU A 95 24.44 2.79 -16.78
C GLU A 95 24.82 4.15 -16.12
N GLY A 96 25.82 4.19 -15.27
CA GLY A 96 26.25 5.40 -14.57
C GLY A 96 25.17 5.98 -13.67
N ILE A 97 24.46 5.11 -12.95
CA ILE A 97 23.44 5.48 -11.97
C ILE A 97 24.13 5.52 -10.58
N ASP A 98 24.09 6.65 -9.92
CA ASP A 98 24.80 6.88 -8.66
C ASP A 98 23.96 6.53 -7.42
N ALA A 99 22.63 6.57 -7.55
CA ALA A 99 21.70 6.32 -6.46
C ALA A 99 20.34 5.78 -6.98
N LEU A 100 19.61 5.09 -6.13
CA LEU A 100 18.26 4.59 -6.46
C LEU A 100 17.19 5.23 -5.58
N ILE A 101 16.02 5.48 -6.18
CA ILE A 101 14.77 5.70 -5.47
C ILE A 101 13.84 4.53 -5.80
N ALA A 102 13.51 3.73 -4.77
CA ALA A 102 12.66 2.56 -4.89
C ALA A 102 11.27 2.85 -4.32
N ILE A 103 10.24 2.78 -5.18
CA ILE A 103 8.84 3.03 -4.80
C ILE A 103 8.13 1.68 -4.67
N GLY A 104 7.58 1.38 -3.49
CA GLY A 104 6.85 0.14 -3.25
C GLY A 104 6.62 -0.16 -1.78
N GLY A 105 6.14 -1.37 -1.49
CA GLY A 105 5.83 -1.85 -0.15
C GLY A 105 6.99 -2.58 0.53
N ASP A 106 6.69 -3.34 1.58
CA ASP A 106 7.65 -4.05 2.44
C ASP A 106 8.68 -4.88 1.67
N GLY A 107 8.24 -5.73 0.74
CA GLY A 107 9.16 -6.56 -0.06
C GLY A 107 10.13 -5.74 -0.92
N THR A 108 9.71 -4.59 -1.42
CA THR A 108 10.57 -3.66 -2.19
C THR A 108 11.63 -3.05 -1.30
N LEU A 109 11.25 -2.56 -0.12
CA LEU A 109 12.16 -1.94 0.85
C LEU A 109 13.11 -2.96 1.47
N THR A 110 12.64 -4.20 1.67
CA THR A 110 13.49 -5.32 2.10
C THR A 110 14.60 -5.60 1.09
N GLY A 111 14.24 -5.69 -0.20
CA GLY A 111 15.23 -5.84 -1.28
C GLY A 111 16.20 -4.66 -1.35
N ALA A 112 15.70 -3.44 -1.26
CA ALA A 112 16.49 -2.22 -1.23
C ALA A 112 17.49 -2.20 -0.06
N ARG A 113 17.06 -2.60 1.13
CA ARG A 113 17.93 -2.67 2.32
C ARG A 113 19.07 -3.66 2.13
N ILE A 114 18.76 -4.89 1.68
CA ILE A 114 19.78 -5.92 1.48
C ILE A 114 20.79 -5.45 0.45
N PHE A 115 20.32 -4.92 -0.68
CA PHE A 115 21.18 -4.41 -1.75
C PHE A 115 22.06 -3.25 -1.28
N ALA A 116 21.49 -2.29 -0.55
CA ALA A 116 22.25 -1.16 -0.01
C ALA A 116 23.36 -1.61 0.96
N GLN A 117 23.11 -2.64 1.76
CA GLN A 117 24.08 -3.19 2.70
C GLN A 117 25.21 -3.96 1.99
N GLU A 118 24.88 -4.77 0.96
CA GLU A 118 25.87 -5.56 0.22
C GLU A 118 26.85 -4.70 -0.58
N PHE A 119 26.36 -3.63 -1.19
CA PHE A 119 27.14 -2.83 -2.12
C PHE A 119 27.47 -1.42 -1.61
N ASN A 120 27.09 -1.10 -0.37
CA ASN A 120 27.18 0.28 0.18
C ASN A 120 26.58 1.32 -0.79
N TYR A 121 25.45 0.97 -1.43
CA TYR A 121 24.85 1.75 -2.50
C TYR A 121 23.74 2.68 -1.96
N PRO A 122 23.72 3.97 -2.36
CA PRO A 122 22.71 4.91 -1.89
C PRO A 122 21.31 4.56 -2.41
N ILE A 123 20.38 4.25 -1.51
CA ILE A 123 18.97 3.97 -1.84
C ILE A 123 18.05 4.69 -0.86
N VAL A 124 17.03 5.33 -1.42
CA VAL A 124 15.92 5.92 -0.68
C VAL A 124 14.62 5.24 -1.10
N GLY A 125 13.79 4.88 -0.13
CA GLY A 125 12.49 4.27 -0.33
C GLY A 125 11.34 5.27 -0.28
N VAL A 126 10.34 5.05 -1.13
CA VAL A 126 9.06 5.76 -1.08
C VAL A 126 7.93 4.74 -0.88
N PRO A 127 7.12 4.84 0.19
CA PRO A 127 6.13 3.84 0.54
C PRO A 127 4.92 3.89 -0.40
N GLY A 128 4.92 3.03 -1.42
CA GLY A 128 3.84 2.85 -2.39
C GLY A 128 3.16 1.51 -2.19
N THR A 129 2.13 1.46 -1.36
CA THR A 129 1.30 0.30 -1.06
C THR A 129 -0.05 0.73 -0.52
N ILE A 130 -1.11 -0.01 -0.87
CA ILE A 130 -2.46 0.22 -0.33
C ILE A 130 -2.64 -0.39 1.07
N ASP A 131 -1.76 -1.29 1.50
CA ASP A 131 -1.92 -2.08 2.73
C ASP A 131 -1.70 -1.23 4.00
N ASN A 132 -0.99 -0.10 3.89
CA ASN A 132 -0.66 0.85 4.97
C ASN A 132 0.06 0.21 6.17
N ASP A 133 0.81 -0.86 5.93
CA ASP A 133 1.44 -1.74 6.92
C ASP A 133 2.89 -1.36 7.28
N LEU A 134 3.46 -0.34 6.61
CA LEU A 134 4.84 0.07 6.84
C LEU A 134 4.98 0.91 8.12
N TYR A 135 5.89 0.48 9.00
CA TYR A 135 6.18 1.20 10.24
C TYR A 135 6.88 2.55 9.98
N GLY A 136 6.53 3.55 10.78
CA GLY A 136 7.19 4.86 10.75
C GLY A 136 6.56 5.86 9.77
N THR A 137 5.43 5.52 9.17
CA THR A 137 4.60 6.46 8.41
C THR A 137 3.14 6.34 8.81
N ASP A 138 2.43 7.45 8.92
CA ASP A 138 0.99 7.47 9.22
C ASP A 138 0.19 6.89 8.06
N VAL A 139 0.58 7.23 6.82
CA VAL A 139 -0.11 6.81 5.60
C VAL A 139 0.88 6.48 4.48
N THR A 140 0.51 5.49 3.66
CA THR A 140 1.25 5.09 2.46
C THR A 140 0.52 5.56 1.20
N ILE A 141 1.27 5.74 0.10
CA ILE A 141 0.73 6.17 -1.20
C ILE A 141 -0.19 5.06 -1.75
N GLY A 142 -1.42 5.43 -2.07
CA GLY A 142 -2.45 4.54 -2.61
C GLY A 142 -3.49 4.09 -1.60
N TYR A 143 -3.23 4.26 -0.32
CA TYR A 143 -4.13 3.85 0.76
C TYR A 143 -5.45 4.63 0.75
N ASP A 144 -5.40 5.95 0.63
CA ASP A 144 -6.60 6.80 0.60
C ASP A 144 -7.48 6.49 -0.62
N THR A 145 -6.89 6.26 -1.78
CA THR A 145 -7.63 5.86 -2.98
C THR A 145 -8.28 4.49 -2.82
N ALA A 146 -7.59 3.53 -2.21
CA ALA A 146 -8.17 2.21 -1.91
C ALA A 146 -9.35 2.30 -0.96
N LEU A 147 -9.28 3.13 0.08
CA LEU A 147 -10.41 3.40 0.99
C LEU A 147 -11.60 3.99 0.26
N ASN A 148 -11.39 4.97 -0.63
CA ASN A 148 -12.47 5.55 -1.43
C ASN A 148 -13.14 4.49 -2.34
N THR A 149 -12.35 3.60 -2.94
CA THR A 149 -12.88 2.47 -3.72
C THR A 149 -13.72 1.52 -2.86
N ILE A 150 -13.24 1.20 -1.65
CA ILE A 150 -13.99 0.37 -0.69
C ILE A 150 -15.33 1.03 -0.34
N MET A 151 -15.33 2.32 0.05
CA MET A 151 -16.56 3.05 0.37
C MET A 151 -17.56 3.01 -0.78
N GLU A 152 -17.11 3.33 -2.01
CA GLU A 152 -17.98 3.31 -3.19
C GLU A 152 -18.60 1.92 -3.43
N CYS A 153 -17.83 0.85 -3.23
CA CYS A 153 -18.34 -0.52 -3.38
C CYS A 153 -19.31 -0.89 -2.26
N VAL A 154 -18.98 -0.53 -1.01
CA VAL A 154 -19.84 -0.82 0.15
C VAL A 154 -21.18 -0.09 0.04
N ASP A 155 -21.20 1.17 -0.39
CA ASP A 155 -22.44 1.94 -0.59
C ASP A 155 -23.36 1.25 -1.60
N LYS A 156 -22.81 0.78 -2.73
CA LYS A 156 -23.58 0.03 -3.74
C LYS A 156 -24.12 -1.32 -3.19
N ILE A 157 -23.31 -2.01 -2.36
CA ILE A 157 -23.74 -3.25 -1.71
C ILE A 157 -24.82 -2.98 -0.66
N ARG A 158 -24.73 -1.86 0.05
CA ARG A 158 -25.73 -1.45 1.05
C ARG A 158 -27.11 -1.26 0.45
N ASP A 159 -27.22 -0.67 -0.73
CA ASP A 159 -28.50 -0.48 -1.42
C ASP A 159 -29.21 -1.82 -1.68
N THR A 160 -28.45 -2.86 -2.09
CA THR A 160 -29.04 -4.19 -2.29
C THR A 160 -29.23 -4.96 -0.98
N ALA A 161 -28.36 -4.76 0.01
CA ALA A 161 -28.46 -5.42 1.31
C ALA A 161 -29.77 -5.05 2.02
N THR A 162 -30.10 -3.75 2.04
CA THR A 162 -31.33 -3.22 2.67
C THR A 162 -32.62 -3.70 1.98
N SER A 163 -32.53 -4.08 0.71
CA SER A 163 -33.70 -4.56 -0.04
C SER A 163 -34.07 -6.01 0.28
N HIS A 164 -33.26 -6.77 1.01
CA HIS A 164 -33.43 -8.22 1.14
C HIS A 164 -33.11 -8.80 2.55
N ASP A 165 -32.93 -7.97 3.55
CA ASP A 165 -32.61 -8.41 4.94
C ASP A 165 -31.39 -9.35 5.02
N ARG A 166 -30.27 -8.97 4.36
CA ARG A 166 -29.09 -9.82 4.19
C ARG A 166 -27.91 -9.40 5.03
N LEU A 167 -27.11 -10.40 5.43
CA LEU A 167 -25.78 -10.20 6.03
C LEU A 167 -24.70 -10.32 4.96
N PHE A 168 -23.97 -9.24 4.71
CA PHE A 168 -22.87 -9.22 3.77
C PHE A 168 -21.52 -9.24 4.47
N PHE A 169 -20.66 -10.18 4.09
CA PHE A 169 -19.23 -10.14 4.35
C PHE A 169 -18.51 -9.61 3.12
N ILE A 170 -17.82 -8.48 3.26
CA ILE A 170 -17.11 -7.84 2.16
C ILE A 170 -15.61 -7.98 2.41
N GLU A 171 -14.93 -8.78 1.57
CA GLU A 171 -13.49 -8.94 1.65
C GLU A 171 -12.76 -7.77 1.02
N VAL A 172 -11.82 -7.22 1.77
CA VAL A 172 -10.92 -6.16 1.33
C VAL A 172 -9.47 -6.60 1.43
N MET A 173 -8.62 -6.06 0.56
CA MET A 173 -7.19 -6.32 0.56
C MET A 173 -6.54 -5.82 1.86
N GLY A 174 -5.24 -6.01 2.00
CA GLY A 174 -4.44 -5.62 3.17
C GLY A 174 -3.49 -6.73 3.61
N ARG A 175 -3.53 -7.91 3.00
CA ARG A 175 -2.80 -9.11 3.43
C ARG A 175 -3.09 -9.41 4.90
N ASP A 176 -2.01 -9.46 5.71
CA ASP A 176 -2.09 -9.70 7.14
C ASP A 176 -2.23 -8.40 7.96
N ALA A 177 -2.74 -7.32 7.34
CA ALA A 177 -2.96 -6.03 7.97
C ALA A 177 -4.43 -5.57 7.82
N GLY A 178 -5.05 -5.21 8.93
CA GLY A 178 -6.46 -4.85 9.00
C GLY A 178 -6.78 -3.37 8.75
N PHE A 179 -5.82 -2.55 8.30
CA PHE A 179 -6.02 -1.10 8.16
C PHE A 179 -7.13 -0.74 7.17
N LEU A 180 -7.18 -1.39 6.00
CA LEU A 180 -8.24 -1.16 5.00
C LEU A 180 -9.61 -1.60 5.53
N ALA A 181 -9.68 -2.77 6.17
CA ALA A 181 -10.94 -3.29 6.71
C ALA A 181 -11.47 -2.40 7.85
N LEU A 182 -10.62 -2.01 8.81
CA LEU A 182 -11.03 -1.18 9.95
C LEU A 182 -11.47 0.21 9.51
N ASN A 183 -10.62 0.91 8.75
CA ASN A 183 -10.94 2.27 8.33
C ASN A 183 -12.07 2.31 7.28
N GLY A 184 -12.11 1.30 6.40
CA GLY A 184 -13.22 1.14 5.46
C GLY A 184 -14.55 0.90 6.16
N ALA A 185 -14.56 0.11 7.25
CA ALA A 185 -15.76 -0.13 8.05
C ALA A 185 -16.26 1.16 8.72
N ILE A 186 -15.35 1.92 9.33
CA ILE A 186 -15.69 3.20 9.94
C ILE A 186 -16.24 4.18 8.90
N ALA A 187 -15.53 4.33 7.78
CA ALA A 187 -15.86 5.31 6.74
C ALA A 187 -17.17 4.98 6.00
N SER A 188 -17.51 3.70 5.87
CA SER A 188 -18.75 3.25 5.22
C SER A 188 -19.91 3.03 6.20
N GLY A 189 -19.69 3.18 7.52
CA GLY A 189 -20.70 2.88 8.52
C GLY A 189 -21.10 1.39 8.55
N ALA A 190 -20.17 0.49 8.31
CA ALA A 190 -20.37 -0.93 8.47
C ALA A 190 -20.49 -1.30 9.94
N GLU A 191 -21.18 -2.39 10.23
CA GLU A 191 -21.45 -2.84 11.60
C GLU A 191 -20.20 -3.38 12.29
N ALA A 192 -19.22 -3.88 11.49
CA ALA A 192 -17.99 -4.44 12.05
C ALA A 192 -16.86 -4.58 11.04
N ALA A 193 -15.65 -4.81 11.57
CA ALA A 193 -14.47 -5.22 10.83
C ALA A 193 -13.83 -6.46 11.46
N ILE A 194 -13.51 -7.46 10.65
CA ILE A 194 -12.74 -8.64 11.04
C ILE A 194 -11.32 -8.45 10.53
N ILE A 195 -10.37 -8.36 11.44
CA ILE A 195 -8.97 -8.05 11.15
C ILE A 195 -8.02 -9.06 11.81
N PRO A 196 -6.87 -9.39 11.18
CA PRO A 196 -5.97 -10.42 11.71
C PRO A 196 -5.28 -10.05 13.02
N GLU A 197 -5.14 -8.77 13.34
CA GLU A 197 -4.49 -8.29 14.57
C GLU A 197 -5.34 -8.55 15.84
N ILE A 198 -6.60 -8.93 15.67
CA ILE A 198 -7.51 -9.23 16.78
C ILE A 198 -8.08 -10.63 16.56
N SER A 199 -7.70 -11.55 17.43
CA SER A 199 -8.32 -12.87 17.44
C SER A 199 -9.80 -12.73 17.86
N MET A 200 -10.72 -13.06 16.98
CA MET A 200 -12.13 -13.14 17.33
C MET A 200 -12.42 -14.44 18.05
N GLU A 201 -12.77 -14.35 19.32
CA GLU A 201 -13.41 -15.46 20.03
C GLU A 201 -14.80 -15.74 19.43
N LYS A 202 -15.26 -17.00 19.53
CA LYS A 202 -16.57 -17.40 18.96
C LYS A 202 -17.71 -16.53 19.43
N ASP A 203 -17.70 -16.16 20.72
CA ASP A 203 -18.75 -15.37 21.33
C ASP A 203 -18.79 -13.92 20.82
N GLN A 204 -17.67 -13.35 20.42
CA GLN A 204 -17.60 -11.98 19.89
C GLN A 204 -18.21 -11.87 18.50
N LEU A 205 -18.02 -12.87 17.63
CA LEU A 205 -18.67 -12.91 16.32
C LEU A 205 -20.17 -13.04 16.45
N ALA A 206 -20.64 -13.90 17.39
CA ALA A 206 -22.03 -14.08 17.72
C ALA A 206 -22.67 -12.77 18.23
N GLU A 207 -22.04 -12.14 19.21
CA GLU A 207 -22.50 -10.88 19.79
C GLU A 207 -22.60 -9.77 18.71
N MET A 208 -21.61 -9.69 17.83
CA MET A 208 -21.55 -8.71 16.75
C MET A 208 -22.71 -8.91 15.75
N ILE A 209 -22.96 -10.16 15.33
CA ILE A 209 -24.05 -10.51 14.41
C ILE A 209 -25.39 -10.25 15.08
N GLU A 210 -25.60 -10.72 16.31
CA GLU A 210 -26.84 -10.54 17.04
C GLU A 210 -27.13 -9.05 17.32
N ASN A 211 -26.15 -8.26 17.71
CA ASN A 211 -26.31 -6.84 17.95
C ASN A 211 -26.65 -6.07 16.67
N GLY A 212 -26.07 -6.45 15.53
CA GLY A 212 -26.42 -5.88 14.22
C GLY A 212 -27.89 -6.11 13.83
N PHE A 213 -28.41 -7.33 14.09
CA PHE A 213 -29.79 -7.69 13.76
C PHE A 213 -30.84 -7.32 14.84
N ARG A 214 -30.48 -7.24 16.12
CA ARG A 214 -31.43 -6.91 17.21
C ARG A 214 -31.96 -5.47 17.16
N LYS A 215 -31.34 -4.57 16.44
CA LYS A 215 -31.66 -3.14 16.41
C LYS A 215 -32.56 -2.71 15.27
N SER A 216 -33.45 -3.55 14.79
CA SER A 216 -34.39 -3.27 13.67
C SER A 216 -33.69 -2.87 12.35
N LYS A 217 -32.41 -3.20 12.19
CA LYS A 217 -31.73 -3.09 10.91
C LYS A 217 -32.00 -4.36 10.11
N ASN A 218 -32.58 -4.19 8.94
CA ASN A 218 -32.89 -5.29 8.04
C ASN A 218 -31.69 -5.82 7.27
N SER A 219 -30.49 -5.22 7.44
CA SER A 219 -29.26 -5.64 6.78
C SER A 219 -28.04 -5.31 7.61
N SER A 220 -27.00 -6.13 7.48
CA SER A 220 -25.71 -5.88 8.12
C SER A 220 -24.57 -6.09 7.15
N ILE A 221 -23.56 -5.23 7.25
CA ILE A 221 -22.33 -5.27 6.46
C ILE A 221 -21.14 -5.42 7.39
N VAL A 222 -20.31 -6.42 7.14
CA VAL A 222 -19.06 -6.68 7.86
C VAL A 222 -17.92 -6.67 6.87
N LEU A 223 -16.91 -5.82 7.09
CA LEU A 223 -15.69 -5.85 6.31
C LEU A 223 -14.73 -6.90 6.88
N VAL A 224 -14.10 -7.67 6.00
CA VAL A 224 -13.16 -8.73 6.36
C VAL A 224 -11.84 -8.48 5.66
N ALA A 225 -10.75 -8.37 6.41
CA ALA A 225 -9.42 -8.29 5.82
C ALA A 225 -9.06 -9.61 5.11
N GLU A 226 -8.47 -9.51 3.92
CA GLU A 226 -7.84 -10.64 3.24
C GLU A 226 -6.70 -11.18 4.12
N SER A 227 -6.89 -12.35 4.73
CA SER A 227 -5.88 -12.96 5.59
C SER A 227 -6.07 -14.47 5.66
N GLU A 228 -4.97 -15.21 5.67
CA GLU A 228 -4.98 -16.66 5.91
C GLU A 228 -5.45 -16.97 7.34
N VAL A 229 -5.18 -16.09 8.31
CA VAL A 229 -5.56 -16.25 9.72
C VAL A 229 -7.08 -16.24 9.90
N THR A 230 -7.77 -15.37 9.19
CA THR A 230 -9.25 -15.26 9.25
C THR A 230 -9.96 -16.24 8.32
N GLY A 231 -9.25 -16.78 7.34
CA GLY A 231 -9.82 -17.58 6.24
C GLY A 231 -10.57 -16.72 5.22
N GLY A 232 -10.39 -15.39 5.28
CA GLY A 232 -11.09 -14.42 4.44
C GLY A 232 -12.60 -14.40 4.66
N ALA A 233 -13.30 -13.62 3.83
CA ALA A 233 -14.77 -13.51 3.94
C ALA A 233 -15.50 -14.81 3.66
N MET A 234 -14.94 -15.70 2.83
CA MET A 234 -15.54 -17.00 2.55
C MET A 234 -15.52 -17.90 3.78
N GLY A 235 -14.36 -18.01 4.46
CA GLY A 235 -14.22 -18.81 5.67
C GLY A 235 -15.12 -18.32 6.81
N VAL A 236 -15.19 -16.99 6.99
CA VAL A 236 -16.12 -16.38 7.96
C VAL A 236 -17.58 -16.69 7.61
N ALA A 237 -17.95 -16.53 6.35
CA ALA A 237 -19.33 -16.79 5.90
C ALA A 237 -19.76 -18.26 6.07
N GLU A 238 -18.88 -19.22 5.82
CA GLU A 238 -19.13 -20.65 6.03
C GLU A 238 -19.37 -20.97 7.51
N ARG A 239 -18.56 -20.40 8.40
CA ARG A 239 -18.78 -20.52 9.85
C ARG A 239 -20.15 -19.99 10.26
N VAL A 240 -20.49 -18.77 9.82
CA VAL A 240 -21.76 -18.12 10.17
C VAL A 240 -22.95 -18.91 9.62
N LYS A 241 -22.90 -19.40 8.39
CA LYS A 241 -23.97 -20.26 7.83
C LYS A 241 -24.19 -21.56 8.63
N THR A 242 -23.11 -22.10 9.16
CA THR A 242 -23.18 -23.36 9.96
C THR A 242 -23.70 -23.10 11.36
N GLU A 243 -23.21 -22.04 12.02
CA GLU A 243 -23.55 -21.74 13.42
C GLU A 243 -24.89 -20.96 13.54
N TYR A 244 -25.27 -20.19 12.49
CA TYR A 244 -26.43 -19.31 12.46
C TYR A 244 -27.24 -19.45 11.15
N PRO A 245 -27.87 -20.61 10.86
CA PRO A 245 -28.50 -20.89 9.58
C PRO A 245 -29.71 -20.01 9.26
N GLN A 246 -30.21 -19.24 10.23
CA GLN A 246 -31.30 -18.28 10.04
C GLN A 246 -30.92 -17.04 9.24
N PHE A 247 -29.62 -16.73 9.05
CA PHE A 247 -29.20 -15.56 8.31
C PHE A 247 -28.95 -15.87 6.82
N ASP A 248 -29.46 -14.99 5.93
CA ASP A 248 -29.14 -15.04 4.51
C ASP A 248 -27.78 -14.36 4.27
N VAL A 249 -26.73 -15.17 4.32
CA VAL A 249 -25.34 -14.70 4.23
C VAL A 249 -24.90 -14.59 2.77
N ARG A 250 -24.31 -13.45 2.42
CA ARG A 250 -23.69 -13.16 1.13
C ARG A 250 -22.22 -12.75 1.30
N VAL A 251 -21.42 -13.00 0.28
CA VAL A 251 -20.01 -12.62 0.24
C VAL A 251 -19.74 -11.79 -1.01
N SER A 252 -18.97 -10.73 -0.85
CA SER A 252 -18.42 -9.96 -1.95
C SER A 252 -16.92 -9.79 -1.73
N ILE A 253 -16.10 -10.14 -2.74
CA ILE A 253 -14.65 -9.99 -2.69
C ILE A 253 -14.27 -8.84 -3.62
N LEU A 254 -13.76 -7.74 -3.08
CA LEU A 254 -13.42 -6.56 -3.88
C LEU A 254 -12.12 -6.76 -4.68
N GLY A 255 -11.15 -7.47 -4.11
CA GLY A 255 -9.92 -7.86 -4.79
C GLY A 255 -9.19 -6.67 -5.43
N HIS A 256 -8.70 -6.87 -6.65
CA HIS A 256 -7.83 -5.91 -7.36
C HIS A 256 -8.49 -4.57 -7.77
N LEU A 257 -9.81 -4.40 -7.62
CA LEU A 257 -10.45 -3.09 -7.78
C LEU A 257 -9.80 -2.02 -6.90
N GLN A 258 -9.33 -2.41 -5.72
CA GLN A 258 -8.70 -1.54 -4.74
C GLN A 258 -7.31 -1.04 -5.15
N ARG A 259 -6.66 -1.68 -6.14
CA ARG A 259 -5.34 -1.26 -6.66
C ARG A 259 -5.45 -0.29 -7.83
N GLY A 260 -6.62 -0.18 -8.42
CA GLY A 260 -6.86 0.62 -9.63
C GLY A 260 -7.41 2.01 -9.33
N GLY A 261 -7.68 2.72 -10.41
CA GLY A 261 -8.33 4.02 -10.38
C GLY A 261 -7.37 5.20 -10.36
N SER A 262 -7.95 6.37 -10.55
CA SER A 262 -7.23 7.64 -10.51
C SER A 262 -6.94 8.00 -9.04
N PRO A 263 -5.68 8.31 -8.66
CA PRO A 263 -5.37 8.65 -7.29
C PRO A 263 -6.15 9.87 -6.82
N THR A 264 -6.61 9.83 -5.57
CA THR A 264 -7.26 10.97 -4.90
C THR A 264 -6.32 12.17 -4.81
N ALA A 265 -6.86 13.34 -4.50
CA ALA A 265 -6.06 14.53 -4.26
C ALA A 265 -5.03 14.28 -3.13
N GLN A 266 -5.44 13.54 -2.09
CA GLN A 266 -4.58 13.24 -0.95
C GLN A 266 -3.39 12.36 -1.35
N ASP A 267 -3.62 11.27 -2.09
CA ASP A 267 -2.54 10.43 -2.60
C ASP A 267 -1.61 11.15 -3.58
N ARG A 268 -2.13 12.04 -4.42
CA ARG A 268 -1.29 12.86 -5.33
C ARG A 268 -0.39 13.83 -4.57
N ILE A 269 -0.92 14.50 -3.55
CA ILE A 269 -0.16 15.44 -2.70
C ILE A 269 0.90 14.67 -1.91
N LEU A 270 0.51 13.58 -1.25
CA LEU A 270 1.41 12.72 -0.48
C LEU A 270 2.55 12.21 -1.35
N ALA A 271 2.24 11.61 -2.50
CA ALA A 271 3.21 11.08 -3.44
C ALA A 271 4.17 12.16 -3.97
N THR A 272 3.64 13.36 -4.21
CA THR A 272 4.47 14.50 -4.66
C THR A 272 5.42 14.94 -3.55
N ARG A 273 4.93 15.11 -2.31
CA ARG A 273 5.76 15.49 -1.16
C ARG A 273 6.86 14.47 -0.88
N MET A 274 6.51 13.17 -0.82
CA MET A 274 7.47 12.10 -0.59
C MET A 274 8.49 11.96 -1.73
N GLY A 275 8.04 12.15 -2.98
CA GLY A 275 8.93 12.08 -4.14
C GLY A 275 9.96 13.21 -4.18
N VAL A 276 9.57 14.44 -3.83
CA VAL A 276 10.51 15.56 -3.69
C VAL A 276 11.49 15.29 -2.54
N ALA A 277 10.95 14.95 -1.36
CA ALA A 277 11.76 14.66 -0.17
C ALA A 277 12.75 13.50 -0.37
N ALA A 278 12.43 12.52 -1.20
CA ALA A 278 13.35 11.42 -1.53
C ALA A 278 14.59 11.91 -2.30
N VAL A 279 14.43 12.91 -3.16
CA VAL A 279 15.55 13.55 -3.86
C VAL A 279 16.37 14.42 -2.89
N ASP A 280 15.70 15.22 -2.06
CA ASP A 280 16.36 16.05 -1.05
C ASP A 280 17.15 15.18 -0.06
N ALA A 281 16.60 14.04 0.36
CA ALA A 281 17.31 13.08 1.20
C ALA A 281 18.62 12.59 0.57
N LEU A 282 18.63 12.28 -0.72
CA LEU A 282 19.86 11.90 -1.44
C LEU A 282 20.88 13.05 -1.51
N LEU A 283 20.40 14.29 -1.69
CA LEU A 283 21.26 15.49 -1.69
C LEU A 283 21.88 15.75 -0.31
N ASP A 284 21.15 15.46 0.76
CA ASP A 284 21.58 15.55 2.16
C ASP A 284 22.34 14.31 2.64
N ASP A 285 22.80 13.47 1.72
CA ASP A 285 23.54 12.22 1.98
C ASP A 285 22.80 11.22 2.89
N GLN A 286 21.47 11.30 2.94
CA GLN A 286 20.65 10.32 3.63
C GLN A 286 20.57 9.04 2.77
N ARG A 287 20.87 7.91 3.40
CA ARG A 287 20.96 6.62 2.72
C ARG A 287 20.20 5.56 3.50
N THR A 288 19.66 4.58 2.80
CA THR A 288 19.00 3.42 3.42
C THR A 288 17.82 3.83 4.32
N VAL A 289 17.08 4.85 3.88
CA VAL A 289 15.90 5.40 4.57
C VAL A 289 14.67 5.34 3.68
N MET A 290 13.51 5.16 4.30
CA MET A 290 12.19 5.35 3.70
C MET A 290 11.68 6.74 4.03
N MET A 291 11.09 7.42 3.07
CA MET A 291 10.28 8.61 3.33
C MET A 291 9.02 8.20 4.07
N GLY A 292 8.77 8.82 5.19
CA GLY A 292 7.52 8.68 5.92
C GLY A 292 6.85 10.03 6.12
N ILE A 293 5.61 10.00 6.58
CA ILE A 293 4.90 11.17 7.07
C ILE A 293 4.37 10.87 8.47
N GLN A 294 4.63 11.76 9.42
CA GLN A 294 4.15 11.68 10.80
C GLN A 294 3.66 13.06 11.23
N ASN A 295 2.43 13.16 11.68
CA ASN A 295 1.80 14.43 12.04
C ASN A 295 1.97 15.51 10.97
N ASP A 296 1.73 15.15 9.70
CA ASP A 296 1.90 15.97 8.49
C ASP A 296 3.34 16.44 8.20
N GLN A 297 4.34 15.93 8.90
CA GLN A 297 5.76 16.23 8.64
C GLN A 297 6.45 15.05 7.95
N ILE A 298 7.30 15.36 6.97
CA ILE A 298 8.18 14.35 6.35
C ILE A 298 9.22 13.91 7.36
N VAL A 299 9.40 12.60 7.49
CA VAL A 299 10.39 11.96 8.34
C VAL A 299 11.22 10.95 7.56
N TYR A 300 12.46 10.75 7.99
CA TYR A 300 13.36 9.74 7.44
C TYR A 300 13.36 8.51 8.34
N VAL A 301 12.83 7.42 7.84
CA VAL A 301 12.69 6.18 8.61
C VAL A 301 13.75 5.18 8.12
N PRO A 302 14.73 4.78 8.94
CA PRO A 302 15.69 3.75 8.54
C PRO A 302 14.97 2.48 8.06
N PHE A 303 15.41 1.88 6.96
CA PHE A 303 14.83 0.64 6.44
C PHE A 303 14.76 -0.47 7.50
N SER A 304 15.77 -0.54 8.37
CA SER A 304 15.79 -1.51 9.46
C SER A 304 14.64 -1.35 10.46
N LYS A 305 14.05 -0.16 10.56
CA LYS A 305 12.85 0.09 11.40
C LYS A 305 11.58 -0.10 10.59
N ALA A 306 11.55 0.40 9.36
CA ALA A 306 10.35 0.38 8.51
C ALA A 306 9.85 -1.04 8.19
N ILE A 307 10.79 -2.02 8.01
CA ILE A 307 10.48 -3.38 7.58
C ILE A 307 10.58 -4.45 8.67
N LYS A 308 11.03 -4.11 9.88
CA LYS A 308 11.20 -5.07 10.99
C LYS A 308 10.15 -4.93 12.07
N ASN A 309 9.48 -3.80 12.11
CA ASN A 309 8.49 -3.50 13.12
C ASN A 309 7.10 -3.54 12.48
N ASP A 310 6.17 -4.18 13.16
CA ASP A 310 4.77 -4.13 12.76
C ASP A 310 4.19 -2.75 13.10
N LYS A 311 3.42 -2.19 12.18
CA LYS A 311 2.65 -0.97 12.44
C LYS A 311 1.43 -1.34 13.28
N PRO A 312 1.31 -0.80 14.50
CA PRO A 312 0.20 -1.18 15.37
C PRO A 312 -1.13 -0.60 14.87
N ILE A 313 -2.19 -1.37 15.02
CA ILE A 313 -3.57 -0.88 14.84
C ILE A 313 -3.90 0.13 15.94
N ASN A 314 -4.52 1.24 15.55
CA ASN A 314 -5.01 2.22 16.52
C ASN A 314 -6.25 1.68 17.24
N ARG A 315 -6.12 1.41 18.55
CA ARG A 315 -7.21 0.87 19.38
C ARG A 315 -8.38 1.84 19.56
N ASP A 316 -8.15 3.15 19.46
CA ASP A 316 -9.22 4.14 19.51
C ASP A 316 -10.18 4.03 18.32
N LEU A 317 -9.66 3.64 17.13
CA LEU A 317 -10.49 3.39 15.97
C LEU A 317 -11.38 2.15 16.15
N LEU A 318 -10.90 1.12 16.84
CA LEU A 318 -11.74 -0.04 17.19
C LEU A 318 -12.90 0.37 18.09
N ASN A 319 -12.63 1.20 19.09
CA ASN A 319 -13.69 1.73 19.95
C ASN A 319 -14.63 2.66 19.18
N THR A 320 -14.11 3.47 18.27
CA THR A 320 -14.90 4.34 17.39
C THR A 320 -15.85 3.51 16.54
N LEU A 321 -15.36 2.44 15.90
CA LEU A 321 -16.20 1.53 15.11
C LEU A 321 -17.31 0.94 15.99
N ARG A 322 -16.97 0.40 17.17
CA ARG A 322 -17.95 -0.19 18.10
C ARG A 322 -19.04 0.78 18.52
N VAL A 323 -18.68 2.04 18.81
CA VAL A 323 -19.66 3.08 19.24
C VAL A 323 -20.52 3.54 18.07
N SER A 324 -19.94 3.68 16.86
CA SER A 324 -20.66 4.18 15.69
C SER A 324 -21.54 3.13 15.00
N SER A 325 -21.35 1.84 15.30
CA SER A 325 -22.16 0.74 14.77
C SER A 325 -23.45 0.46 15.53
N ILE A 326 -23.77 1.29 16.55
CA ILE A 326 -24.97 1.18 17.39
C ILE A 326 -26.26 1.55 16.64
#